data_68ec8e0b3104e1bb5a4ca88707c424fe
#
_entry.id   68ec8e0b3104e1bb5a4ca88707c424fe
#
_cell.length_a   1.000
_cell.length_b   1.000
_cell.length_c   1.000
_cell.angle_alpha   90.00
_cell.angle_beta   90.00
_cell.angle_gamma   90.00
#
_symmetry.space_group_name_H-M   'P 1'
#
loop_
_entity.id
_entity.type
_entity.pdbx_description
1 polymer ?
#
loop_
_entity_poly.entity_id
_entity_poly.type
_entity_poly.pdbx_seq_one_letter_code
_entity_poly.pdbx_strand_id
1 'polypeptide(L)'
;RVSTSDQDVAGQSMRLTEAGAIKVFTDVRSGRTMDRPGLVELLAYARNGDTLAVVRLDRLGRSLAELLATVSMLKERGIALLSLEEKIDTSSAAGELVFHVFGAIAHFERRLIAERTKDGIAAAHARGKRSGRKPLDADRIGAALKLVAAGLSPTAAAHQIGLGRSTVYREVSRAGIRSL
;
A
#
# COMPACT_ATOMS: atom_id res chain seq x y z
N ARG A 1 -4.72 15.44 10.55
CA ARG A 1 -3.44 14.74 10.69
C ARG A 1 -2.27 15.70 10.51
N VAL A 2 -1.28 15.66 11.38
CA VAL A 2 -0.09 16.53 11.33
C VAL A 2 1.20 15.75 11.31
N SER A 3 2.25 16.32 10.74
CA SER A 3 3.51 15.62 10.55
C SER A 3 4.49 15.74 11.70
N THR A 4 4.46 16.75 12.62
CA THR A 4 5.47 16.78 13.73
C THR A 4 5.51 18.01 14.64
N SER A 5 4.62 18.99 14.58
CA SER A 5 4.67 20.05 15.58
C SER A 5 3.33 20.30 16.27
N ASP A 6 3.34 20.45 17.60
CA ASP A 6 2.15 20.76 18.39
C ASP A 6 1.47 22.07 17.93
N GLN A 7 2.25 23.00 17.39
CA GLN A 7 1.74 24.26 16.82
C GLN A 7 0.87 24.05 15.58
N ASP A 8 1.18 23.08 14.72
CA ASP A 8 0.37 22.75 13.53
C ASP A 8 -0.97 22.09 13.92
N VAL A 9 -0.98 21.28 14.99
CA VAL A 9 -2.21 20.69 15.55
C VAL A 9 -3.13 21.76 16.10
N ALA A 10 -2.60 22.67 16.94
CA ALA A 10 -3.37 23.73 17.57
C ALA A 10 -4.01 24.66 16.51
N GLY A 11 -3.24 25.07 15.51
CA GLY A 11 -3.74 25.91 14.42
C GLY A 11 -4.83 25.25 13.58
N GLN A 12 -4.69 23.96 13.28
CA GLN A 12 -5.73 23.21 12.54
C GLN A 12 -6.99 23.02 13.40
N SER A 13 -6.84 22.70 14.68
CA SER A 13 -7.97 22.55 15.61
C SER A 13 -8.76 23.87 15.75
N MET A 14 -8.07 24.99 15.88
CA MET A 14 -8.69 26.31 15.97
C MET A 14 -9.53 26.60 14.71
N ARG A 15 -8.96 26.41 13.52
CA ARG A 15 -9.66 26.62 12.22
C ARG A 15 -10.90 25.73 12.07
N LEU A 16 -10.83 24.47 12.52
CA LEU A 16 -11.98 23.57 12.50
C LEU A 16 -13.06 24.03 13.48
N THR A 17 -12.68 24.47 14.68
CA THR A 17 -13.63 25.00 15.66
C THR A 17 -14.30 26.30 15.17
N GLU A 18 -13.54 27.19 14.56
CA GLU A 18 -14.07 28.42 13.94
C GLU A 18 -15.05 28.12 12.79
N ALA A 19 -14.80 27.01 12.06
CA ALA A 19 -15.71 26.49 11.02
C ALA A 19 -16.94 25.75 11.58
N GLY A 20 -17.11 25.68 12.91
CA GLY A 20 -18.27 25.08 13.56
C GLY A 20 -18.13 23.60 13.92
N ALA A 21 -16.91 23.05 13.93
CA ALA A 21 -16.72 21.66 14.34
C ALA A 21 -17.08 21.47 15.82
N ILE A 22 -17.99 20.54 16.10
CA ILE A 22 -18.46 20.22 17.47
C ILE A 22 -17.48 19.31 18.21
N LYS A 23 -16.65 18.55 17.48
CA LYS A 23 -15.61 17.68 18.03
C LYS A 23 -14.45 17.59 17.05
N VAL A 24 -13.23 17.67 17.56
CA VAL A 24 -12.00 17.55 16.75
C VAL A 24 -11.29 16.27 17.12
N PHE A 25 -10.89 15.51 16.12
CA PHE A 25 -10.11 14.29 16.24
C PHE A 25 -8.73 14.51 15.64
N THR A 26 -7.68 14.05 16.31
CA THR A 26 -6.31 14.31 15.87
C THR A 26 -5.54 13.00 15.71
N ASP A 27 -4.81 12.89 14.60
CA ASP A 27 -3.82 11.84 14.38
C ASP A 27 -2.43 12.49 14.35
N VAL A 28 -1.64 12.29 15.39
CA VAL A 28 -0.24 12.71 15.44
C VAL A 28 0.61 11.57 14.90
N ARG A 29 1.39 11.84 13.85
CA ARG A 29 2.19 10.85 13.20
C ARG A 29 3.60 10.78 13.78
N SER A 30 3.95 9.67 14.42
CA SER A 30 5.34 9.27 14.66
C SER A 30 5.70 8.13 13.69
N GLY A 31 6.56 8.39 12.71
CA GLY A 31 7.18 7.35 11.89
C GLY A 31 6.30 6.60 10.87
N ARG A 32 6.61 5.32 10.65
CA ARG A 32 6.09 4.43 9.60
C ARG A 32 4.68 3.85 9.86
N THR A 33 4.09 4.08 11.00
CA THR A 33 2.82 3.44 11.40
C THR A 33 1.66 3.94 10.55
N MET A 34 0.88 2.98 10.02
CA MET A 34 -0.33 3.23 9.22
C MET A 34 -1.56 3.46 10.09
N ASP A 35 -1.41 3.41 11.41
CA ASP A 35 -2.49 3.53 12.36
C ASP A 35 -3.04 4.96 12.37
N ARG A 36 -4.36 5.05 12.28
CA ARG A 36 -5.13 6.31 12.29
C ARG A 36 -6.22 6.24 13.36
N PRO A 37 -5.82 6.20 14.65
CA PRO A 37 -6.77 6.04 15.75
C PRO A 37 -7.81 7.16 15.78
N GLY A 38 -7.41 8.41 15.49
CA GLY A 38 -8.33 9.53 15.44
C GLY A 38 -9.35 9.44 14.32
N LEU A 39 -8.97 8.92 13.14
CA LEU A 39 -9.94 8.65 12.08
C LEU A 39 -10.88 7.50 12.46
N VAL A 40 -10.39 6.46 13.11
CA VAL A 40 -11.21 5.34 13.57
C VAL A 40 -12.21 5.81 14.63
N GLU A 41 -11.78 6.61 15.61
CA GLU A 41 -12.67 7.23 16.60
C GLU A 41 -13.72 8.13 15.95
N LEU A 42 -13.31 8.96 14.99
CA LEU A 42 -14.22 9.82 14.25
C LEU A 42 -15.31 8.98 13.56
N LEU A 43 -14.91 7.93 12.85
CA LEU A 43 -15.84 7.04 12.15
C LEU A 43 -16.78 6.26 13.08
N ALA A 44 -16.34 6.01 14.31
CA ALA A 44 -17.20 5.41 15.35
C ALA A 44 -18.18 6.44 15.96
N TYR A 45 -17.79 7.71 15.98
CA TYR A 45 -18.60 8.80 16.51
C TYR A 45 -19.63 9.32 15.49
N ALA A 46 -19.22 9.50 14.23
CA ALA A 46 -20.02 10.12 13.18
C ALA A 46 -21.22 9.25 12.76
N ARG A 47 -22.33 9.92 12.46
CA ARG A 47 -23.61 9.33 12.05
C ARG A 47 -24.00 9.78 10.66
N ASN A 48 -24.99 9.11 10.09
CA ASN A 48 -25.61 9.55 8.83
C ASN A 48 -26.15 10.98 8.97
N GLY A 49 -25.82 11.82 8.00
CA GLY A 49 -26.14 13.25 7.99
C GLY A 49 -25.08 14.16 8.57
N ASP A 50 -24.05 13.60 9.23
CA ASP A 50 -22.93 14.41 9.73
C ASP A 50 -22.00 14.85 8.59
N THR A 51 -21.20 15.88 8.86
CA THR A 51 -20.14 16.36 7.96
C THR A 51 -18.79 16.22 8.62
N LEU A 52 -17.87 15.49 7.99
CA LEU A 52 -16.46 15.46 8.34
C LEU A 52 -15.77 16.69 7.73
N ALA A 53 -15.28 17.59 8.57
CA ALA A 53 -14.48 18.73 8.13
C ALA A 53 -12.98 18.44 8.24
N VAL A 54 -12.21 18.83 7.24
CA VAL A 54 -10.75 18.84 7.25
C VAL A 54 -10.22 20.20 6.83
N VAL A 55 -9.07 20.59 7.34
CA VAL A 55 -8.45 21.86 6.91
C VAL A 55 -8.00 21.74 5.45
N ARG A 56 -7.41 20.59 5.08
CA ARG A 56 -6.92 20.27 3.73
C ARG A 56 -7.12 18.80 3.42
N LEU A 57 -7.32 18.48 2.15
CA LEU A 57 -7.51 17.10 1.67
C LEU A 57 -6.29 16.20 1.92
N ASP A 58 -5.06 16.76 1.87
CA ASP A 58 -3.83 16.01 2.14
C ASP A 58 -3.71 15.55 3.62
N ARG A 59 -4.53 16.10 4.51
CA ARG A 59 -4.68 15.62 5.89
C ARG A 59 -5.51 14.35 5.96
N LEU A 60 -6.41 14.14 5.02
CA LEU A 60 -7.28 12.98 4.99
C LEU A 60 -6.64 11.78 4.28
N GLY A 61 -5.97 11.98 3.15
CA GLY A 61 -5.29 10.94 2.37
C GLY A 61 -3.87 11.33 1.96
N ARG A 62 -2.98 10.35 1.78
CA ARG A 62 -1.58 10.54 1.31
C ARG A 62 -1.47 10.47 -0.20
N SER A 63 -2.44 9.89 -0.82
CA SER A 63 -2.55 9.74 -2.27
C SER A 63 -3.98 10.00 -2.68
N LEU A 64 -4.16 10.34 -3.94
CA LEU A 64 -5.49 10.52 -4.50
C LEU A 64 -6.34 9.25 -4.36
N ALA A 65 -5.74 8.08 -4.51
CA ALA A 65 -6.44 6.80 -4.35
C ALA A 65 -6.94 6.59 -2.90
N GLU A 66 -6.11 6.89 -1.89
CA GLU A 66 -6.49 6.80 -0.47
C GLU A 66 -7.59 7.81 -0.13
N LEU A 67 -7.48 9.04 -0.64
CA LEU A 67 -8.49 10.08 -0.47
C LEU A 67 -9.84 9.62 -1.04
N LEU A 68 -9.86 9.14 -2.29
CA LEU A 68 -11.08 8.66 -2.94
C LEU A 68 -11.71 7.47 -2.21
N ALA A 69 -10.89 6.52 -1.74
CA ALA A 69 -11.40 5.40 -0.94
C ALA A 69 -12.06 5.88 0.37
N THR A 70 -11.43 6.85 1.05
CA THR A 70 -11.99 7.43 2.27
C THR A 70 -13.30 8.16 1.98
N VAL A 71 -13.37 8.95 0.91
CA VAL A 71 -14.60 9.68 0.53
C VAL A 71 -15.72 8.72 0.13
N SER A 72 -15.42 7.66 -0.61
CA SER A 72 -16.40 6.62 -0.94
C SER A 72 -16.98 5.97 0.32
N MET A 73 -16.12 5.62 1.28
CA MET A 73 -16.55 5.04 2.57
C MET A 73 -17.42 6.04 3.38
N LEU A 74 -17.09 7.32 3.40
CA LEU A 74 -17.91 8.35 4.05
C LEU A 74 -19.28 8.45 3.38
N LYS A 75 -19.33 8.48 2.04
CA LYS A 75 -20.57 8.53 1.25
C LYS A 75 -21.46 7.32 1.53
N GLU A 76 -20.90 6.10 1.59
CA GLU A 76 -21.65 4.88 1.95
C GLU A 76 -22.28 4.95 3.34
N ARG A 77 -21.68 5.72 4.26
CA ARG A 77 -22.21 5.99 5.60
C ARG A 77 -23.13 7.20 5.69
N GLY A 78 -23.35 7.90 4.58
CA GLY A 78 -24.13 9.13 4.54
C GLY A 78 -23.46 10.31 5.24
N ILE A 79 -22.12 10.31 5.30
CA ILE A 79 -21.31 11.38 5.90
C ILE A 79 -20.74 12.24 4.79
N ALA A 80 -20.99 13.56 4.82
CA ALA A 80 -20.40 14.50 3.88
C ALA A 80 -18.95 14.83 4.25
N LEU A 81 -18.14 15.29 3.28
CA LEU A 81 -16.80 15.81 3.48
C LEU A 81 -16.77 17.30 3.14
N LEU A 82 -16.22 18.10 4.04
CA LEU A 82 -15.92 19.52 3.85
C LEU A 82 -14.41 19.77 3.96
N SER A 83 -13.80 20.32 2.91
CA SER A 83 -12.42 20.82 2.95
C SER A 83 -12.42 22.34 2.98
N LEU A 84 -11.78 22.92 4.02
CA LEU A 84 -11.82 24.37 4.26
C LEU A 84 -10.95 25.14 3.26
N GLU A 85 -9.75 24.68 2.96
CA GLU A 85 -8.83 25.37 2.04
C GLU A 85 -9.22 25.20 0.58
N GLU A 86 -9.51 23.97 0.15
CA GLU A 86 -9.92 23.70 -1.22
C GLU A 86 -11.38 24.11 -1.49
N LYS A 87 -12.15 24.47 -0.44
CA LYS A 87 -13.57 24.87 -0.51
C LYS A 87 -14.43 23.82 -1.23
N ILE A 88 -14.16 22.56 -0.93
CA ILE A 88 -14.88 21.42 -1.50
C ILE A 88 -15.85 20.90 -0.44
N ASP A 89 -17.12 20.84 -0.79
CA ASP A 89 -18.20 20.30 0.03
C ASP A 89 -18.94 19.21 -0.75
N THR A 90 -18.78 17.95 -0.33
CA THR A 90 -19.40 16.80 -1.02
C THR A 90 -20.91 16.67 -0.77
N SER A 91 -21.50 17.49 0.09
CA SER A 91 -22.96 17.59 0.21
C SER A 91 -23.57 18.34 -0.98
N SER A 92 -22.76 19.15 -1.69
CA SER A 92 -23.18 19.88 -2.88
C SER A 92 -22.93 19.07 -4.16
N ALA A 93 -23.78 19.27 -5.17
CA ALA A 93 -23.60 18.63 -6.49
C ALA A 93 -22.27 19.03 -7.15
N ALA A 94 -21.81 20.26 -6.96
CA ALA A 94 -20.51 20.73 -7.46
C ALA A 94 -19.34 20.01 -6.79
N GLY A 95 -19.36 19.82 -5.46
CA GLY A 95 -18.33 19.10 -4.73
C GLY A 95 -18.33 17.61 -5.07
N GLU A 96 -19.49 17.02 -5.26
CA GLU A 96 -19.59 15.62 -5.73
C GLU A 96 -18.96 15.45 -7.13
N LEU A 97 -19.24 16.36 -8.06
CA LEU A 97 -18.63 16.37 -9.39
C LEU A 97 -17.10 16.43 -9.32
N VAL A 98 -16.53 17.26 -8.47
CA VAL A 98 -15.08 17.37 -8.27
C VAL A 98 -14.47 16.02 -7.87
N PHE A 99 -15.11 15.27 -6.97
CA PHE A 99 -14.64 13.93 -6.58
C PHE A 99 -14.78 12.90 -7.71
N HIS A 100 -15.79 12.98 -8.57
CA HIS A 100 -15.90 12.16 -9.77
C HIS A 100 -14.76 12.43 -10.75
N VAL A 101 -14.40 13.70 -10.95
CA VAL A 101 -13.24 14.09 -11.78
C VAL A 101 -11.94 13.57 -11.19
N PHE A 102 -11.72 13.70 -9.87
CA PHE A 102 -10.55 13.12 -9.21
C PHE A 102 -10.49 11.59 -9.36
N GLY A 103 -11.64 10.92 -9.29
CA GLY A 103 -11.75 9.48 -9.53
C GLY A 103 -11.31 9.10 -10.95
N ALA A 104 -11.77 9.84 -11.96
CA ALA A 104 -11.39 9.65 -13.34
C ALA A 104 -9.87 9.87 -13.56
N ILE A 105 -9.29 10.92 -12.96
CA ILE A 105 -7.85 11.20 -13.02
C ILE A 105 -7.04 10.06 -12.38
N ALA A 106 -7.42 9.59 -11.20
CA ALA A 106 -6.73 8.50 -10.52
C ALA A 106 -6.80 7.17 -11.30
N HIS A 107 -7.91 6.93 -11.99
CA HIS A 107 -8.06 5.79 -12.91
C HIS A 107 -7.15 5.92 -14.12
N PHE A 108 -7.09 7.09 -14.71
CA PHE A 108 -6.23 7.39 -15.86
C PHE A 108 -4.75 7.23 -15.51
N GLU A 109 -4.29 7.79 -14.38
CA GLU A 109 -2.91 7.63 -13.92
C GLU A 109 -2.52 6.16 -13.72
N ARG A 110 -3.40 5.36 -13.10
CA ARG A 110 -3.16 3.90 -12.93
C ARG A 110 -3.03 3.18 -14.27
N ARG A 111 -3.86 3.53 -15.26
CA ARG A 111 -3.75 2.96 -16.61
C ARG A 111 -2.44 3.31 -17.27
N LEU A 112 -2.03 4.57 -17.23
CA LEU A 112 -0.75 5.02 -17.79
C LEU A 112 0.45 4.30 -17.15
N ILE A 113 0.44 4.11 -15.81
CA ILE A 113 1.49 3.36 -15.11
C ILE A 113 1.51 1.91 -15.57
N ALA A 114 0.34 1.28 -15.70
CA ALA A 114 0.23 -0.11 -16.16
C ALA A 114 0.72 -0.28 -17.62
N GLU A 115 0.38 0.63 -18.50
CA GLU A 115 0.86 0.66 -19.89
C GLU A 115 2.39 0.81 -19.95
N ARG A 116 2.95 1.82 -19.28
CA ARG A 116 4.41 2.00 -19.21
C ARG A 116 5.14 0.79 -18.62
N THR A 117 4.53 0.14 -17.63
CA THR A 117 5.10 -1.08 -17.02
C THR A 117 5.09 -2.23 -18.01
N LYS A 118 3.99 -2.43 -18.76
CA LYS A 118 3.91 -3.45 -19.82
C LYS A 118 4.95 -3.20 -20.91
N ASP A 119 5.07 -1.97 -21.37
CA ASP A 119 6.06 -1.59 -22.38
C ASP A 119 7.49 -1.80 -21.89
N GLY A 120 7.78 -1.43 -20.65
CA GLY A 120 9.07 -1.67 -20.01
C GLY A 120 9.40 -3.17 -19.89
N ILE A 121 8.42 -4.01 -19.53
CA ILE A 121 8.59 -5.48 -19.47
C ILE A 121 8.81 -6.03 -20.88
N ALA A 122 8.03 -5.61 -21.87
CA ALA A 122 8.18 -6.05 -23.25
C ALA A 122 9.57 -5.68 -23.82
N ALA A 123 10.02 -4.45 -23.59
CA ALA A 123 11.35 -4.00 -23.96
C ALA A 123 12.48 -4.75 -23.24
N ALA A 124 12.27 -5.15 -21.97
CA ALA A 124 13.22 -5.98 -21.22
C ALA A 124 13.28 -7.41 -21.78
N HIS A 125 12.13 -8.00 -22.13
CA HIS A 125 12.06 -9.30 -22.76
C HIS A 125 12.73 -9.32 -24.16
N ALA A 126 12.51 -8.29 -24.97
CA ALA A 126 13.17 -8.14 -26.27
C ALA A 126 14.70 -8.07 -26.15
N ARG A 127 15.21 -7.59 -25.02
CA ARG A 127 16.67 -7.56 -24.68
C ARG A 127 17.14 -8.83 -23.97
N GLY A 128 16.33 -9.91 -23.97
CA GLY A 128 16.66 -11.19 -23.34
C GLY A 128 16.57 -11.23 -21.81
N LYS A 129 16.10 -10.16 -21.18
CA LYS A 129 15.87 -10.15 -19.72
C LYS A 129 14.54 -10.84 -19.40
N ARG A 130 14.58 -11.91 -18.65
CA ARG A 130 13.37 -12.59 -18.17
C ARG A 130 12.93 -12.04 -16.82
N SER A 131 11.64 -11.79 -16.67
CA SER A 131 11.04 -11.45 -15.37
C SER A 131 10.99 -12.70 -14.49
N GLY A 132 11.17 -12.51 -13.18
CA GLY A 132 11.05 -13.58 -12.19
C GLY A 132 12.36 -13.87 -11.46
N ARG A 133 12.32 -14.91 -10.63
CA ARG A 133 13.50 -15.37 -9.88
C ARG A 133 14.54 -15.92 -10.84
N LYS A 134 15.79 -15.48 -10.68
CA LYS A 134 16.91 -16.02 -11.47
C LYS A 134 16.93 -17.56 -11.39
N PRO A 135 17.18 -18.27 -12.51
CA PRO A 135 17.38 -19.70 -12.48
C PRO A 135 18.45 -20.04 -11.45
N LEU A 136 18.28 -21.15 -10.79
CA LEU A 136 19.30 -21.67 -9.89
C LEU A 136 20.51 -22.11 -10.72
N ASP A 137 21.68 -21.86 -10.19
CA ASP A 137 22.94 -22.27 -10.78
C ASP A 137 22.99 -23.81 -10.88
N ALA A 138 23.05 -24.30 -12.10
CA ALA A 138 23.02 -25.74 -12.39
C ALA A 138 24.25 -26.44 -11.77
N ASP A 139 25.41 -25.80 -11.75
CA ASP A 139 26.65 -26.34 -11.18
C ASP A 139 26.52 -26.50 -9.67
N ARG A 140 25.92 -25.53 -8.99
CA ARG A 140 25.64 -25.58 -7.54
C ARG A 140 24.63 -26.71 -7.21
N ILE A 141 23.60 -26.86 -8.04
CA ILE A 141 22.64 -27.95 -7.87
C ILE A 141 23.35 -29.28 -8.07
N GLY A 142 24.12 -29.42 -9.14
CA GLY A 142 24.90 -30.63 -9.42
C GLY A 142 25.87 -30.99 -8.29
N ALA A 143 26.57 -29.99 -7.72
CA ALA A 143 27.43 -30.19 -6.56
C ALA A 143 26.67 -30.71 -5.34
N ALA A 144 25.51 -30.08 -5.04
CA ALA A 144 24.68 -30.54 -3.92
C ALA A 144 24.17 -31.97 -4.09
N LEU A 145 23.74 -32.34 -5.30
CA LEU A 145 23.29 -33.71 -5.60
C LEU A 145 24.42 -34.72 -5.46
N LYS A 146 25.65 -34.39 -5.89
CA LYS A 146 26.84 -35.27 -5.70
C LYS A 146 27.15 -35.49 -4.21
N LEU A 147 27.04 -34.45 -3.37
CA LEU A 147 27.24 -34.59 -1.94
C LEU A 147 26.19 -35.49 -1.29
N VAL A 148 24.93 -35.39 -1.72
CA VAL A 148 23.86 -36.28 -1.22
C VAL A 148 24.09 -37.71 -1.69
N ALA A 149 24.51 -37.93 -2.94
CA ALA A 149 24.85 -39.27 -3.46
C ALA A 149 26.07 -39.87 -2.74
N ALA A 150 26.99 -39.04 -2.23
CA ALA A 150 28.12 -39.46 -1.40
C ALA A 150 27.77 -39.73 0.07
N GLY A 151 26.47 -39.64 0.45
CA GLY A 151 25.98 -39.99 1.80
C GLY A 151 25.74 -38.78 2.74
N LEU A 152 25.91 -37.54 2.28
CA LEU A 152 25.54 -36.39 3.08
C LEU A 152 24.01 -36.22 3.13
N SER A 153 23.48 -35.77 4.27
CA SER A 153 22.08 -35.41 4.32
C SER A 153 21.78 -34.22 3.40
N PRO A 154 20.58 -34.14 2.80
CA PRO A 154 20.21 -32.98 1.95
C PRO A 154 20.32 -31.65 2.67
N THR A 155 20.10 -31.64 3.99
CA THR A 155 20.26 -30.43 4.83
C THR A 155 21.74 -30.01 4.93
N ALA A 156 22.65 -30.93 5.15
CA ALA A 156 24.08 -30.66 5.24
C ALA A 156 24.64 -30.20 3.87
N ALA A 157 24.25 -30.89 2.78
CA ALA A 157 24.61 -30.50 1.42
C ALA A 157 24.09 -29.07 1.07
N ALA A 158 22.86 -28.74 1.45
CA ALA A 158 22.28 -27.41 1.27
C ALA A 158 23.11 -26.32 1.99
N HIS A 159 23.48 -26.60 3.22
CA HIS A 159 24.30 -25.67 4.02
C HIS A 159 25.70 -25.46 3.40
N GLN A 160 26.37 -26.57 3.01
CA GLN A 160 27.72 -26.54 2.46
C GLN A 160 27.81 -25.77 1.13
N ILE A 161 26.79 -25.94 0.27
CA ILE A 161 26.74 -25.27 -1.05
C ILE A 161 26.10 -23.88 -0.99
N GLY A 162 25.48 -23.50 0.16
CA GLY A 162 24.76 -22.24 0.32
C GLY A 162 23.46 -22.18 -0.50
N LEU A 163 22.75 -23.31 -0.63
CA LEU A 163 21.43 -23.40 -1.23
C LEU A 163 20.35 -23.51 -0.16
N GLY A 164 19.11 -23.12 -0.51
CA GLY A 164 17.97 -23.34 0.38
C GLY A 164 17.67 -24.83 0.54
N ARG A 165 17.40 -25.28 1.77
CA ARG A 165 17.06 -26.69 2.08
C ARG A 165 15.95 -27.23 1.18
N SER A 166 14.84 -26.50 1.06
CA SER A 166 13.71 -26.88 0.21
C SER A 166 14.08 -27.08 -1.26
N THR A 167 15.07 -26.33 -1.75
CA THR A 167 15.59 -26.48 -3.12
C THR A 167 16.32 -27.80 -3.27
N VAL A 168 17.24 -28.13 -2.36
CA VAL A 168 18.02 -29.37 -2.44
C VAL A 168 17.10 -30.59 -2.31
N TYR A 169 16.17 -30.60 -1.36
CA TYR A 169 15.18 -31.67 -1.22
C TYR A 169 14.37 -31.91 -2.50
N ARG A 170 13.90 -30.80 -3.12
CA ARG A 170 13.14 -30.88 -4.38
C ARG A 170 13.98 -31.50 -5.53
N GLU A 171 15.23 -31.08 -5.66
CA GLU A 171 16.11 -31.57 -6.73
C GLU A 171 16.59 -33.02 -6.46
N VAL A 172 16.81 -33.40 -5.20
CA VAL A 172 17.07 -34.79 -4.79
C VAL A 172 15.90 -35.71 -5.15
N SER A 173 14.66 -35.25 -4.83
CA SER A 173 13.45 -36.00 -5.21
C SER A 173 13.30 -36.13 -6.72
N ARG A 174 13.59 -35.08 -7.48
CA ARG A 174 13.58 -35.11 -8.96
C ARG A 174 14.62 -36.05 -9.55
N ALA A 175 15.80 -36.10 -8.96
CA ALA A 175 16.90 -36.94 -9.39
C ALA A 175 16.73 -38.42 -8.97
N GLY A 176 15.70 -38.74 -8.19
CA GLY A 176 15.47 -40.12 -7.71
C GLY A 176 16.53 -40.64 -6.72
N ILE A 177 17.33 -39.73 -6.13
CA ILE A 177 18.37 -40.10 -5.17
C ILE A 177 17.68 -40.39 -3.82
N ARG A 178 17.79 -41.65 -3.36
CA ARG A 178 17.35 -42.03 -2.02
C ARG A 178 18.36 -41.49 -1.01
N SER A 179 17.93 -40.55 -0.18
CA SER A 179 18.68 -40.17 1.02
C SER A 179 18.55 -41.27 2.05
N LEU A 180 19.68 -41.75 2.54
CA LEU A 180 19.75 -42.63 3.71
C LEU A 180 19.21 -41.92 4.96
#